data_f78f44247ec80ef5364ae193144a64d9
#
_entry.id   f78f44247ec80ef5364ae193144a64d9
#
_cell.length_a   1.000
_cell.length_b   1.000
_cell.length_c   1.000
_cell.angle_alpha   90.00
_cell.angle_beta   90.00
_cell.angle_gamma   90.00
#
_symmetry.space_group_name_H-M   'P 1'
#
loop_
_entity.id
_entity.type
_entity.pdbx_description
1 polymer ?
#
loop_
_entity_poly.entity_id
_entity_poly.type
_entity_poly.pdbx_seq_one_letter_code
_entity_poly.pdbx_strand_id
1 'polypeptide(L)'
;MKAVVVLSGGQDSATALAMAVKKHGAENVAAITYAYGQRHALETKFARRLAKGIFKIALWKRVPLSFYSSITDNALLSKGIAIEKKKGAKCPNTVVEGRNAVFLTLASVWAKSLGAKEVWTGVSEADFSGYPDCRAAFIRAHEKATRLALDWPVKFVTPFIHKTKAEEWILAAKLGILDIIENNTLTCYNGIPGRGCGKCPACRLRARGYKEFGMWYNVSHKN
;
A
#
# COMPACT_ATOMS: atom_id res chain seq x y z
N MET A 1 -19.07 9.47 1.78
CA MET A 1 -18.05 8.66 1.06
C MET A 1 -18.46 7.20 1.04
N LYS A 2 -17.97 6.44 0.07
CA LYS A 2 -18.16 4.96 0.04
C LYS A 2 -16.92 4.22 0.54
N ALA A 3 -15.74 4.76 0.25
CA ALA A 3 -14.47 4.12 0.58
C ALA A 3 -13.41 5.11 1.06
N VAL A 4 -12.53 4.64 1.96
CA VAL A 4 -11.28 5.28 2.34
C VAL A 4 -10.13 4.35 1.93
N VAL A 5 -9.15 4.87 1.20
CA VAL A 5 -7.97 4.10 0.76
C VAL A 5 -6.74 4.50 1.56
N VAL A 6 -6.05 3.55 2.15
CA VAL A 6 -4.71 3.76 2.74
C VAL A 6 -3.71 3.86 1.60
N LEU A 7 -3.27 5.08 1.29
CA LEU A 7 -2.46 5.41 0.12
C LEU A 7 -1.04 5.79 0.51
N SER A 8 -0.07 4.92 0.24
CA SER A 8 1.35 5.18 0.49
C SER A 8 2.05 5.90 -0.67
N GLY A 9 1.51 5.80 -1.88
CA GLY A 9 2.17 6.26 -3.12
C GLY A 9 2.97 5.16 -3.84
N GLY A 10 3.03 3.95 -3.28
CA GLY A 10 3.60 2.77 -3.93
C GLY A 10 2.61 2.08 -4.87
N GLN A 11 3.13 1.13 -5.67
CA GLN A 11 2.38 0.35 -6.67
C GLN A 11 1.07 -0.22 -6.13
N ASP A 12 1.12 -0.98 -5.03
CA ASP A 12 -0.01 -1.74 -4.51
C ASP A 12 -1.14 -0.80 -4.05
N SER A 13 -0.78 0.24 -3.30
CA SER A 13 -1.76 1.23 -2.84
C SER A 13 -2.36 2.07 -3.98
N ALA A 14 -1.59 2.35 -5.05
CA ALA A 14 -2.07 3.04 -6.23
C ALA A 14 -3.06 2.16 -7.03
N THR A 15 -2.76 0.87 -7.16
CA THR A 15 -3.65 -0.10 -7.81
C THR A 15 -4.94 -0.30 -7.00
N ALA A 16 -4.84 -0.37 -5.67
CA ALA A 16 -6.01 -0.41 -4.78
C ALA A 16 -6.88 0.85 -4.92
N LEU A 17 -6.25 2.03 -5.01
CA LEU A 17 -6.96 3.28 -5.26
C LEU A 17 -7.71 3.26 -6.60
N ALA A 18 -7.07 2.81 -7.68
CA ALA A 18 -7.71 2.68 -8.98
C ALA A 18 -8.92 1.74 -8.96
N MET A 19 -8.81 0.61 -8.24
CA MET A 19 -9.92 -0.34 -8.06
C MET A 19 -11.07 0.29 -7.28
N ALA A 20 -10.78 1.02 -6.20
CA ALA A 20 -11.79 1.72 -5.41
C ALA A 20 -12.51 2.79 -6.25
N VAL A 21 -11.76 3.56 -7.04
CA VAL A 21 -12.31 4.58 -7.96
C VAL A 21 -13.17 3.92 -9.04
N LYS A 22 -12.71 2.81 -9.64
CA LYS A 22 -13.52 2.06 -10.62
C LYS A 22 -14.83 1.55 -10.04
N LYS A 23 -14.82 1.14 -8.77
CA LYS A 23 -16.00 0.57 -8.09
C LYS A 23 -17.00 1.66 -7.66
N HIS A 24 -16.54 2.80 -7.19
CA HIS A 24 -17.37 3.75 -6.47
C HIS A 24 -17.49 5.13 -7.12
N GLY A 25 -16.67 5.45 -8.14
CA GLY A 25 -16.49 6.79 -8.65
C GLY A 25 -15.51 7.61 -7.79
N ALA A 26 -14.74 8.49 -8.43
CA ALA A 26 -13.73 9.30 -7.75
C ALA A 26 -14.33 10.24 -6.68
N GLU A 27 -15.53 10.71 -6.91
CA GLU A 27 -16.30 11.60 -6.02
C GLU A 27 -16.74 10.91 -4.71
N ASN A 28 -16.73 9.58 -4.68
CA ASN A 28 -17.12 8.77 -3.52
C ASN A 28 -15.93 8.13 -2.78
N VAL A 29 -14.69 8.43 -3.23
CA VAL A 29 -13.46 7.89 -2.66
C VAL A 29 -12.67 8.97 -1.94
N ALA A 30 -12.23 8.63 -0.72
CA ALA A 30 -11.24 9.38 0.04
C ALA A 30 -9.94 8.57 0.17
N ALA A 31 -8.80 9.24 0.34
CA ALA A 31 -7.53 8.55 0.64
C ALA A 31 -6.80 9.20 1.80
N ILE A 32 -6.18 8.36 2.63
CA ILE A 32 -5.38 8.76 3.78
C ILE A 32 -3.93 8.29 3.58
N THR A 33 -3.00 9.20 3.80
CA THR A 33 -1.56 8.96 3.71
C THR A 33 -0.91 9.27 5.05
N TYR A 34 -0.06 8.37 5.55
CA TYR A 34 0.61 8.52 6.84
C TYR A 34 2.05 8.97 6.65
N ALA A 35 2.47 9.94 7.46
CA ALA A 35 3.85 10.39 7.58
C ALA A 35 4.38 9.97 8.96
N TYR A 36 5.04 8.83 9.03
CA TYR A 36 5.43 8.16 10.28
C TYR A 36 6.95 8.16 10.51
N GLY A 37 7.66 9.11 9.90
CA GLY A 37 9.12 9.21 10.02
C GLY A 37 9.89 8.39 8.97
N GLN A 38 9.21 7.88 7.92
CA GLN A 38 9.87 7.14 6.84
C GLN A 38 11.04 7.93 6.22
N ARG A 39 12.07 7.22 5.77
CA ARG A 39 13.39 7.72 5.29
C ARG A 39 13.31 8.90 4.33
N HIS A 40 12.21 9.05 3.58
CA HIS A 40 12.01 10.16 2.64
C HIS A 40 10.54 10.55 2.51
N ALA A 41 10.30 11.85 2.44
CA ALA A 41 8.96 12.42 2.30
C ALA A 41 8.38 12.30 0.89
N LEU A 42 9.13 11.73 -0.06
CA LEU A 42 8.71 11.62 -1.46
C LEU A 42 7.46 10.77 -1.64
N GLU A 43 7.28 9.70 -0.84
CA GLU A 43 6.07 8.88 -0.86
C GLU A 43 4.81 9.74 -0.74
N THR A 44 4.80 10.69 0.17
CA THR A 44 3.68 11.62 0.36
C THR A 44 3.40 12.47 -0.89
N LYS A 45 4.46 12.90 -1.61
CA LYS A 45 4.30 13.66 -2.87
C LYS A 45 3.66 12.79 -3.96
N PHE A 46 4.09 11.55 -4.09
CA PHE A 46 3.49 10.59 -5.03
C PHE A 46 2.05 10.27 -4.65
N ALA A 47 1.75 10.01 -3.39
CA ALA A 47 0.39 9.77 -2.90
C ALA A 47 -0.54 10.97 -3.22
N ARG A 48 -0.09 12.21 -2.97
CA ARG A 48 -0.86 13.41 -3.33
C ARG A 48 -1.08 13.53 -4.83
N ARG A 49 -0.04 13.27 -5.64
CA ARG A 49 -0.14 13.31 -7.10
C ARG A 49 -1.15 12.29 -7.62
N LEU A 50 -1.11 11.05 -7.12
CA LEU A 50 -2.09 10.02 -7.45
C LEU A 50 -3.50 10.45 -7.07
N ALA A 51 -3.70 10.88 -5.82
CA ALA A 51 -5.01 11.21 -5.30
C ALA A 51 -5.64 12.43 -6.00
N LYS A 52 -4.90 13.54 -6.09
CA LYS A 52 -5.45 14.84 -6.53
C LYS A 52 -5.14 15.17 -7.99
N GLY A 53 -4.02 14.70 -8.52
CA GLY A 53 -3.61 14.99 -9.90
C GLY A 53 -4.15 13.98 -10.90
N ILE A 54 -4.04 12.68 -10.61
CA ILE A 54 -4.36 11.60 -11.55
C ILE A 54 -5.79 11.11 -11.36
N PHE A 55 -6.12 10.56 -10.19
CA PHE A 55 -7.45 9.98 -9.93
C PHE A 55 -8.50 11.02 -9.51
N LYS A 56 -8.08 12.24 -9.16
CA LYS A 56 -8.94 13.39 -8.82
C LYS A 56 -10.04 13.03 -7.80
N ILE A 57 -9.68 12.23 -6.79
CA ILE A 57 -10.64 11.79 -5.78
C ILE A 57 -11.11 12.96 -4.91
N ALA A 58 -12.28 12.78 -4.28
CA ALA A 58 -12.95 13.81 -3.49
C ALA A 58 -12.07 14.37 -2.37
N LEU A 59 -11.53 13.49 -1.53
CA LEU A 59 -10.76 13.88 -0.35
C LEU A 59 -9.41 13.17 -0.30
N TRP A 60 -8.37 13.90 0.10
CA TRP A 60 -7.07 13.35 0.46
C TRP A 60 -6.57 14.01 1.74
N LYS A 61 -6.14 13.20 2.69
CA LYS A 61 -5.61 13.66 3.98
C LYS A 61 -4.23 13.06 4.23
N ARG A 62 -3.29 13.90 4.66
CA ARG A 62 -2.00 13.47 5.21
C ARG A 62 -2.05 13.55 6.73
N VAL A 63 -1.74 12.45 7.40
CA VAL A 63 -1.74 12.36 8.87
C VAL A 63 -0.32 12.14 9.36
N PRO A 64 0.24 13.04 10.19
CA PRO A 64 1.53 12.83 10.81
C PRO A 64 1.42 11.80 11.94
N LEU A 65 2.35 10.84 11.96
CA LEU A 65 2.53 9.84 13.01
C LEU A 65 3.99 9.84 13.48
N SER A 66 4.55 11.03 13.72
CA SER A 66 5.97 11.22 14.04
C SER A 66 6.41 10.51 15.33
N PHE A 67 5.47 10.21 16.22
CA PHE A 67 5.73 9.46 17.46
C PHE A 67 6.20 8.01 17.19
N TYR A 68 5.96 7.45 16.02
CA TYR A 68 6.37 6.08 15.71
C TYR A 68 7.88 5.88 15.84
N SER A 69 8.68 6.86 15.39
CA SER A 69 10.14 6.82 15.51
C SER A 69 10.65 6.97 16.94
N SER A 70 9.81 7.38 17.90
CA SER A 70 10.19 7.45 19.31
C SER A 70 9.98 6.15 20.10
N ILE A 71 9.25 5.19 19.53
CA ILE A 71 8.89 3.93 20.20
C ILE A 71 9.42 2.67 19.49
N THR A 72 9.95 2.79 18.28
CA THR A 72 10.53 1.67 17.54
C THR A 72 11.67 2.11 16.63
N ASP A 73 12.74 1.32 16.60
CA ASP A 73 13.90 1.51 15.74
C ASP A 73 13.94 0.45 14.67
N ASN A 74 13.88 0.87 13.40
CA ASN A 74 14.05 -0.03 12.26
C ASN A 74 14.62 0.68 11.03
N ALA A 75 15.02 -0.11 10.03
CA ALA A 75 15.70 0.40 8.85
C ALA A 75 14.83 1.33 7.96
N LEU A 76 13.51 1.35 8.11
CA LEU A 76 12.63 2.28 7.38
C LEU A 76 12.48 3.63 8.08
N LEU A 77 12.69 3.70 9.39
CA LEU A 77 12.57 4.93 10.18
C LEU A 77 13.93 5.60 10.41
N SER A 78 15.00 4.81 10.55
CA SER A 78 16.35 5.31 10.81
C SER A 78 17.25 5.24 9.58
N LYS A 79 17.83 6.37 9.17
CA LYS A 79 18.80 6.44 8.06
C LYS A 79 20.13 5.74 8.38
N GLY A 80 20.47 5.59 9.66
CA GLY A 80 21.70 4.94 10.13
C GLY A 80 21.65 3.40 10.09
N ILE A 81 20.49 2.81 9.89
CA ILE A 81 20.32 1.34 9.86
C ILE A 81 20.28 0.86 8.41
N ALA A 82 21.20 -0.02 8.02
CA ALA A 82 21.19 -0.65 6.68
C ALA A 82 19.95 -1.51 6.49
N ILE A 83 19.39 -1.49 5.26
CA ILE A 83 18.24 -2.34 4.92
C ILE A 83 18.75 -3.76 4.64
N GLU A 84 18.54 -4.66 5.60
CA GLU A 84 19.05 -6.03 5.56
C GLU A 84 17.98 -7.04 6.02
N LYS A 85 18.12 -8.29 5.53
CA LYS A 85 17.49 -9.44 6.16
C LYS A 85 18.61 -10.33 6.70
N LYS A 86 18.80 -10.33 8.03
CA LYS A 86 19.79 -11.22 8.66
C LYS A 86 19.43 -12.67 8.35
N LYS A 87 20.45 -13.47 8.00
CA LYS A 87 20.30 -14.92 7.75
C LYS A 87 19.69 -15.58 8.99
N GLY A 88 18.56 -16.29 8.82
CA GLY A 88 17.82 -16.90 9.93
C GLY A 88 16.77 -15.99 10.60
N ALA A 89 16.70 -14.71 10.30
CA ALA A 89 15.66 -13.85 10.86
C ALA A 89 14.28 -14.19 10.27
N LYS A 90 13.26 -14.30 11.15
CA LYS A 90 11.86 -14.53 10.74
C LYS A 90 11.30 -13.34 9.94
N CYS A 91 11.71 -12.13 10.29
CA CYS A 91 11.26 -10.89 9.66
C CYS A 91 12.45 -10.05 9.19
N PRO A 92 12.32 -9.26 8.10
CA PRO A 92 13.33 -8.28 7.71
C PRO A 92 13.34 -7.10 8.72
N ASN A 93 14.48 -6.40 8.82
CA ASN A 93 14.62 -5.23 9.69
C ASN A 93 13.87 -3.97 9.21
N THR A 94 13.12 -4.11 8.14
CA THR A 94 12.19 -3.10 7.60
C THR A 94 10.78 -3.22 8.17
N VAL A 95 10.53 -4.20 9.05
CA VAL A 95 9.23 -4.32 9.73
C VAL A 95 9.08 -3.19 10.74
N VAL A 96 8.09 -2.35 10.55
CA VAL A 96 7.61 -1.38 11.54
C VAL A 96 6.47 -2.06 12.28
N GLU A 97 6.71 -2.48 13.50
CA GLU A 97 5.83 -3.35 14.29
C GLU A 97 4.44 -2.74 14.43
N GLY A 98 3.41 -3.51 14.04
CA GLY A 98 2.01 -3.10 14.15
C GLY A 98 1.60 -1.90 13.28
N ARG A 99 2.42 -1.49 12.32
CA ARG A 99 2.16 -0.32 11.47
C ARG A 99 0.80 -0.40 10.78
N ASN A 100 0.48 -1.55 10.17
CA ASN A 100 -0.80 -1.71 9.47
C ASN A 100 -1.98 -1.73 10.45
N ALA A 101 -1.81 -2.20 11.71
CA ALA A 101 -2.84 -2.11 12.72
C ALA A 101 -3.22 -0.65 12.99
N VAL A 102 -2.23 0.20 13.24
CA VAL A 102 -2.46 1.64 13.48
C VAL A 102 -3.07 2.31 12.23
N PHE A 103 -2.55 2.04 11.04
CA PHE A 103 -3.02 2.65 9.80
C PHE A 103 -4.49 2.29 9.52
N LEU A 104 -4.86 1.03 9.64
CA LEU A 104 -6.22 0.56 9.41
C LEU A 104 -7.20 1.09 10.47
N THR A 105 -6.78 1.15 11.74
CA THR A 105 -7.60 1.73 12.81
C THR A 105 -7.91 3.20 12.53
N LEU A 106 -6.88 4.01 12.26
CA LEU A 106 -7.06 5.45 11.99
C LEU A 106 -7.85 5.71 10.69
N ALA A 107 -7.61 4.90 9.65
CA ALA A 107 -8.41 4.96 8.43
C ALA A 107 -9.89 4.65 8.70
N SER A 108 -10.17 3.68 9.59
CA SER A 108 -11.54 3.30 9.97
C SER A 108 -12.25 4.38 10.80
N VAL A 109 -11.53 5.04 11.71
CA VAL A 109 -12.06 6.21 12.45
C VAL A 109 -12.48 7.30 11.47
N TRP A 110 -11.62 7.60 10.50
CA TRP A 110 -11.96 8.61 9.49
C TRP A 110 -13.06 8.11 8.53
N ALA A 111 -13.08 6.84 8.17
CA ALA A 111 -14.16 6.26 7.37
C ALA A 111 -15.52 6.42 8.06
N LYS A 112 -15.60 6.13 9.37
CA LYS A 112 -16.82 6.34 10.15
C LYS A 112 -17.27 7.81 10.11
N SER A 113 -16.36 8.76 10.30
CA SER A 113 -16.70 10.21 10.25
C SER A 113 -17.19 10.67 8.88
N LEU A 114 -16.83 9.96 7.81
CA LEU A 114 -17.26 10.22 6.44
C LEU A 114 -18.49 9.39 6.01
N GLY A 115 -19.01 8.51 6.87
CA GLY A 115 -20.08 7.57 6.56
C GLY A 115 -19.64 6.44 5.60
N ALA A 116 -18.33 6.23 5.41
CA ALA A 116 -17.79 5.20 4.56
C ALA A 116 -17.71 3.85 5.31
N LYS A 117 -18.05 2.77 4.62
CA LYS A 117 -18.02 1.42 5.18
C LYS A 117 -16.86 0.56 4.68
N GLU A 118 -16.11 1.02 3.68
CA GLU A 118 -14.96 0.28 3.15
C GLU A 118 -13.64 1.02 3.43
N VAL A 119 -12.66 0.29 3.95
CA VAL A 119 -11.26 0.72 4.05
C VAL A 119 -10.42 -0.18 3.17
N TRP A 120 -9.81 0.40 2.15
CA TRP A 120 -9.00 -0.30 1.16
C TRP A 120 -7.53 -0.19 1.50
N THR A 121 -6.79 -1.29 1.32
CA THR A 121 -5.34 -1.33 1.52
C THR A 121 -4.66 -2.27 0.54
N GLY A 122 -3.43 -1.94 0.15
CA GLY A 122 -2.62 -2.72 -0.78
C GLY A 122 -1.76 -3.80 -0.10
N VAL A 123 -2.16 -4.32 1.05
CA VAL A 123 -1.41 -5.40 1.71
C VAL A 123 -1.50 -6.70 0.92
N SER A 124 -0.38 -7.45 0.87
CA SER A 124 -0.27 -8.78 0.27
C SER A 124 0.44 -9.72 1.24
N GLU A 125 -0.09 -10.92 1.41
CA GLU A 125 0.54 -12.01 2.15
C GLU A 125 1.42 -12.88 1.23
N ALA A 126 1.02 -12.99 -0.05
CA ALA A 126 1.67 -13.86 -1.03
C ALA A 126 3.09 -13.40 -1.41
N ASP A 127 3.42 -12.14 -1.24
CA ASP A 127 4.73 -11.59 -1.58
C ASP A 127 5.85 -11.97 -0.59
N PHE A 128 5.55 -12.80 0.40
CA PHE A 128 6.51 -13.31 1.40
C PHE A 128 7.40 -12.23 2.03
N SER A 129 6.82 -11.05 2.24
CA SER A 129 7.57 -9.94 2.86
C SER A 129 7.94 -10.23 4.31
N GLY A 130 7.29 -11.23 4.92
CA GLY A 130 7.50 -11.59 6.32
C GLY A 130 6.85 -10.65 7.33
N TYR A 131 5.99 -9.74 6.86
CA TYR A 131 5.29 -8.79 7.73
C TYR A 131 4.09 -9.46 8.39
N PRO A 132 4.07 -9.63 9.73
CA PRO A 132 2.96 -10.29 10.43
C PRO A 132 1.61 -9.60 10.19
N ASP A 133 1.63 -8.27 10.11
CA ASP A 133 0.46 -7.41 9.95
C ASP A 133 -0.01 -7.24 8.47
N CYS A 134 0.55 -8.04 7.56
CA CYS A 134 0.04 -8.21 6.19
C CYS A 134 -0.72 -9.54 5.99
N ARG A 135 -0.75 -10.42 7.00
CA ARG A 135 -1.38 -11.74 6.89
C ARG A 135 -2.90 -11.64 6.88
N ALA A 136 -3.54 -12.51 6.10
CA ALA A 136 -5.01 -12.60 6.03
C ALA A 136 -5.65 -12.85 7.41
N ALA A 137 -5.03 -13.67 8.25
CA ALA A 137 -5.50 -13.92 9.61
C ALA A 137 -5.50 -12.64 10.46
N PHE A 138 -4.42 -11.85 10.39
CA PHE A 138 -4.36 -10.56 11.08
C PHE A 138 -5.44 -9.60 10.59
N ILE A 139 -5.59 -9.44 9.26
CA ILE A 139 -6.58 -8.53 8.66
C ILE A 139 -7.99 -8.87 9.13
N ARG A 140 -8.38 -10.16 9.13
CA ARG A 140 -9.70 -10.60 9.61
C ARG A 140 -9.91 -10.32 11.11
N ALA A 141 -8.92 -10.62 11.94
CA ALA A 141 -9.01 -10.39 13.38
C ALA A 141 -9.10 -8.89 13.70
N HIS A 142 -8.29 -8.08 12.99
CA HIS A 142 -8.25 -6.64 13.18
C HIS A 142 -9.53 -5.95 12.68
N GLU A 143 -10.12 -6.40 11.57
CA GLU A 143 -11.43 -5.94 11.11
C GLU A 143 -12.50 -6.17 12.18
N LYS A 144 -12.56 -7.40 12.73
CA LYS A 144 -13.53 -7.74 13.78
C LYS A 144 -13.36 -6.84 15.02
N ALA A 145 -12.12 -6.68 15.49
CA ALA A 145 -11.82 -5.83 16.65
C ALA A 145 -12.19 -4.36 16.37
N THR A 146 -11.85 -3.85 15.19
CA THR A 146 -12.15 -2.46 14.79
C THR A 146 -13.65 -2.21 14.68
N ARG A 147 -14.42 -3.16 14.14
CA ARG A 147 -15.89 -3.06 14.09
C ARG A 147 -16.51 -2.96 15.47
N LEU A 148 -16.04 -3.77 16.41
CA LEU A 148 -16.51 -3.73 17.81
C LEU A 148 -16.11 -2.41 18.48
N ALA A 149 -14.86 -1.99 18.34
CA ALA A 149 -14.36 -0.78 18.97
C ALA A 149 -15.05 0.50 18.47
N LEU A 150 -15.44 0.53 17.21
CA LEU A 150 -16.06 1.70 16.60
C LEU A 150 -17.59 1.64 16.58
N ASP A 151 -18.20 0.50 16.90
CA ASP A 151 -19.61 0.24 16.63
C ASP A 151 -20.00 0.70 15.20
N TRP A 152 -19.23 0.24 14.22
CA TRP A 152 -19.37 0.65 12.82
C TRP A 152 -19.07 -0.54 11.88
N PRO A 153 -19.91 -0.80 10.87
CA PRO A 153 -19.77 -1.95 10.00
C PRO A 153 -18.65 -1.77 8.94
N VAL A 154 -17.46 -1.38 9.38
CA VAL A 154 -16.31 -1.24 8.48
C VAL A 154 -15.89 -2.59 7.91
N LYS A 155 -15.51 -2.60 6.63
CA LYS A 155 -14.94 -3.75 5.92
C LYS A 155 -13.55 -3.40 5.41
N PHE A 156 -12.57 -4.26 5.69
CA PHE A 156 -11.24 -4.13 5.10
C PHE A 156 -11.21 -4.81 3.73
N VAL A 157 -10.95 -4.04 2.69
CA VAL A 157 -10.83 -4.53 1.33
C VAL A 157 -9.36 -4.67 0.97
N THR A 158 -8.91 -5.91 0.80
CA THR A 158 -7.51 -6.28 0.55
C THR A 158 -7.41 -7.05 -0.77
N PRO A 159 -7.48 -6.36 -1.92
CA PRO A 159 -7.61 -7.01 -3.23
C PRO A 159 -6.42 -7.90 -3.60
N PHE A 160 -5.28 -7.71 -2.92
CA PHE A 160 -4.03 -8.41 -3.23
C PHE A 160 -3.60 -9.42 -2.18
N ILE A 161 -4.41 -9.69 -1.16
CA ILE A 161 -4.00 -10.48 0.00
C ILE A 161 -3.38 -11.84 -0.39
N HIS A 162 -3.88 -12.48 -1.44
CA HIS A 162 -3.39 -13.77 -1.96
C HIS A 162 -2.81 -13.66 -3.38
N LYS A 163 -2.50 -12.45 -3.85
CA LYS A 163 -1.98 -12.23 -5.20
C LYS A 163 -0.47 -12.04 -5.20
N THR A 164 0.16 -12.64 -6.21
CA THR A 164 1.57 -12.39 -6.53
C THR A 164 1.75 -11.01 -7.14
N LYS A 165 2.98 -10.53 -7.15
CA LYS A 165 3.30 -9.24 -7.76
C LYS A 165 3.04 -9.22 -9.27
N ALA A 166 3.17 -10.36 -9.95
CA ALA A 166 2.79 -10.48 -11.37
C ALA A 166 1.28 -10.29 -11.57
N GLU A 167 0.45 -10.90 -10.73
CA GLU A 167 -1.00 -10.72 -10.80
C GLU A 167 -1.44 -9.28 -10.53
N GLU A 168 -0.72 -8.55 -9.69
CA GLU A 168 -0.97 -7.11 -9.50
C GLU A 168 -0.68 -6.30 -10.77
N TRP A 169 0.40 -6.63 -11.50
CA TRP A 169 0.70 -6.03 -12.81
C TRP A 169 -0.39 -6.35 -13.84
N ILE A 170 -0.89 -7.59 -13.87
CA ILE A 170 -2.02 -7.98 -14.73
C ILE A 170 -3.27 -7.16 -14.40
N LEU A 171 -3.56 -6.94 -13.13
CA LEU A 171 -4.67 -6.09 -12.71
C LEU A 171 -4.48 -4.63 -13.14
N ALA A 172 -3.28 -4.10 -13.01
CA ALA A 172 -2.96 -2.75 -13.49
C ALA A 172 -3.18 -2.61 -15.00
N ALA A 173 -2.78 -3.63 -15.78
CA ALA A 173 -3.05 -3.70 -17.23
C ALA A 173 -4.56 -3.70 -17.53
N LYS A 174 -5.32 -4.58 -16.86
CA LYS A 174 -6.79 -4.67 -17.01
C LYS A 174 -7.54 -3.41 -16.59
N LEU A 175 -6.93 -2.60 -15.74
CA LEU A 175 -7.46 -1.30 -15.33
C LEU A 175 -7.03 -0.15 -16.27
N GLY A 176 -6.14 -0.39 -17.23
CA GLY A 176 -5.59 0.63 -18.12
C GLY A 176 -4.65 1.62 -17.43
N ILE A 177 -3.99 1.21 -16.33
CA ILE A 177 -3.17 2.11 -15.49
C ILE A 177 -1.68 1.73 -15.46
N LEU A 178 -1.20 0.90 -16.39
CA LEU A 178 0.21 0.48 -16.41
C LEU A 178 1.18 1.67 -16.37
N ASP A 179 0.99 2.66 -17.23
CA ASP A 179 1.82 3.86 -17.27
C ASP A 179 1.81 4.63 -15.94
N ILE A 180 0.64 4.72 -15.31
CA ILE A 180 0.51 5.36 -13.99
C ILE A 180 1.34 4.60 -12.96
N ILE A 181 1.25 3.27 -12.95
CA ILE A 181 2.01 2.45 -11.99
C ILE A 181 3.51 2.54 -12.26
N GLU A 182 3.94 2.49 -13.51
CA GLU A 182 5.35 2.59 -13.86
C GLU A 182 5.97 3.94 -13.51
N ASN A 183 5.30 5.04 -13.88
CA ASN A 183 5.90 6.37 -13.89
C ASN A 183 5.44 7.27 -12.73
N ASN A 184 4.35 6.93 -12.05
CA ASN A 184 3.74 7.78 -11.04
C ASN A 184 3.63 7.12 -9.65
N THR A 185 4.39 6.04 -9.40
CA THR A 185 4.48 5.39 -8.08
C THR A 185 5.91 5.36 -7.56
N LEU A 186 6.05 5.30 -6.23
CA LEU A 186 7.31 5.19 -5.53
C LEU A 186 7.31 3.95 -4.65
N THR A 187 7.95 2.88 -5.09
CA THR A 187 8.06 1.61 -4.35
C THR A 187 9.44 1.44 -3.70
N CYS A 188 10.45 2.18 -4.17
CA CYS A 188 11.83 2.05 -3.74
C CYS A 188 12.06 2.55 -2.31
N TYR A 189 12.62 1.71 -1.42
CA TYR A 189 12.96 2.11 -0.05
C TYR A 189 14.03 3.20 0.04
N ASN A 190 14.81 3.43 -1.03
CA ASN A 190 15.80 4.50 -1.12
C ASN A 190 15.24 5.78 -1.80
N GLY A 191 13.93 5.85 -2.06
CA GLY A 191 13.29 7.03 -2.62
C GLY A 191 13.58 7.30 -4.09
N ILE A 192 14.04 6.31 -4.86
CA ILE A 192 14.30 6.45 -6.29
C ILE A 192 13.02 6.13 -7.06
N PRO A 193 12.46 7.07 -7.85
CA PRO A 193 11.25 6.87 -8.64
C PRO A 193 11.40 5.86 -9.78
N GLY A 194 10.29 5.49 -10.40
CA GLY A 194 10.23 4.63 -11.58
C GLY A 194 10.70 3.21 -11.27
N ARG A 195 11.76 2.75 -11.95
CA ARG A 195 12.33 1.40 -11.75
C ARG A 195 13.05 1.23 -10.40
N GLY A 196 13.25 2.32 -9.66
CA GLY A 196 13.89 2.33 -8.37
C GLY A 196 15.40 2.07 -8.41
N CYS A 197 16.00 1.69 -7.26
CA CYS A 197 17.45 1.43 -7.17
C CYS A 197 17.86 0.05 -7.68
N GLY A 198 16.94 -0.86 -7.99
CA GLY A 198 17.20 -2.24 -8.40
C GLY A 198 17.75 -3.16 -7.29
N LYS A 199 18.17 -2.62 -6.16
CA LYS A 199 18.91 -3.33 -5.10
C LYS A 199 18.08 -3.65 -3.86
N CYS A 200 17.18 -2.78 -3.44
CA CYS A 200 16.36 -3.01 -2.26
C CYS A 200 15.32 -4.12 -2.49
N PRO A 201 14.83 -4.78 -1.42
CA PRO A 201 13.86 -5.87 -1.54
C PRO A 201 12.60 -5.50 -2.34
N ALA A 202 12.07 -4.29 -2.11
CA ALA A 202 10.89 -3.81 -2.83
C ALA A 202 11.12 -3.65 -4.34
N CYS A 203 12.29 -3.14 -4.76
CA CYS A 203 12.64 -3.03 -6.18
C CYS A 203 12.82 -4.41 -6.84
N ARG A 204 13.45 -5.35 -6.15
CA ARG A 204 13.65 -6.73 -6.66
C ARG A 204 12.30 -7.44 -6.84
N LEU A 205 11.41 -7.32 -5.86
CA LEU A 205 10.09 -7.92 -5.92
C LEU A 205 9.27 -7.32 -7.07
N ARG A 206 9.24 -5.99 -7.19
CA ARG A 206 8.57 -5.28 -8.28
C ARG A 206 9.10 -5.72 -9.65
N ALA A 207 10.43 -5.76 -9.82
CA ALA A 207 11.06 -6.12 -11.08
C ALA A 207 10.80 -7.59 -11.46
N ARG A 208 10.82 -8.51 -10.49
CA ARG A 208 10.46 -9.91 -10.70
C ARG A 208 9.03 -10.04 -11.20
N GLY A 209 8.08 -9.43 -10.50
CA GLY A 209 6.66 -9.45 -10.90
C GLY A 209 6.43 -8.82 -12.27
N TYR A 210 7.13 -7.74 -12.61
CA TYR A 210 7.05 -7.13 -13.94
C TYR A 210 7.57 -8.07 -15.05
N LYS A 211 8.69 -8.77 -14.81
CA LYS A 211 9.22 -9.77 -15.74
C LYS A 211 8.24 -10.91 -15.97
N GLU A 212 7.66 -11.46 -14.90
CA GLU A 212 6.66 -12.53 -14.97
C GLU A 212 5.39 -12.07 -15.70
N PHE A 213 4.93 -10.83 -15.44
CA PHE A 213 3.85 -10.17 -16.18
C PHE A 213 4.16 -10.07 -17.67
N GLY A 214 5.37 -9.64 -18.05
CA GLY A 214 5.77 -9.52 -19.47
C GLY A 214 5.71 -10.84 -20.21
N MET A 215 6.09 -11.94 -19.57
CA MET A 215 5.94 -13.28 -20.16
C MET A 215 4.47 -13.62 -20.40
N TRP A 216 3.60 -13.38 -19.43
CA TRP A 216 2.17 -13.61 -19.56
C TRP A 216 1.55 -12.72 -20.65
N TYR A 217 1.88 -11.43 -20.66
CA TYR A 217 1.33 -10.46 -21.62
C TYR A 217 1.67 -10.85 -23.06
N ASN A 218 2.93 -11.23 -23.31
CA ASN A 218 3.39 -11.65 -24.64
C ASN A 218 2.70 -12.95 -25.12
N VAL A 219 2.39 -13.89 -24.22
CA VAL A 219 1.66 -15.10 -24.58
C VAL A 219 0.19 -14.81 -24.89
N SER A 220 -0.45 -13.94 -24.09
CA SER A 220 -1.88 -13.64 -24.21
C SER A 220 -2.25 -12.71 -25.37
N HIS A 221 -1.27 -12.01 -25.96
CA HIS A 221 -1.47 -11.03 -27.05
C HIS A 221 -0.67 -11.37 -28.31
N LYS A 222 -0.16 -12.59 -28.41
CA LYS A 222 0.38 -13.15 -29.65
C LYS A 222 -0.77 -13.80 -30.44
N ASN A 223 -1.65 -12.98 -31.04
CA ASN A 223 -2.54 -13.37 -32.13
C ASN A 223 -2.52 -12.26 -33.17
#